data_78cc30d72aa3815c10cc5b430972295a
#
_entry.id   78cc30d72aa3815c10cc5b430972295a
#
_cell.length_a   1.000
_cell.length_b   1.000
_cell.length_c   1.000
_cell.angle_alpha   90.00
_cell.angle_beta   90.00
_cell.angle_gamma   90.00
#
_symmetry.space_group_name_H-M   'P 1'
#
loop_
_entity.id
_entity.type
_entity.pdbx_description
1 polymer ?
#
loop_
_entity_poly.entity_id
_entity_poly.type
_entity_poly.pdbx_seq_one_letter_code
_entity_poly.pdbx_strand_id
1 'polypeptide(L)' 'MNKLNLAKDKQLLLDAFNKAKKARELPDFIDDLLTEEEILDLSQRLKIAKLIIAGKTYDEIAE' A
#
# COMPACT_ATOMS: atom_id res chain seq x y z
N MET A 1 16.63 9.56 3.71
CA MET A 1 16.69 8.13 4.07
C MET A 1 17.76 7.44 3.24
N ASN A 2 18.56 6.61 3.88
CA ASN A 2 19.63 5.88 3.20
C ASN A 2 19.05 4.69 2.42
N LYS A 3 19.54 4.49 1.18
CA LYS A 3 19.10 3.36 0.35
C LYS A 3 19.32 2.00 1.01
N LEU A 4 20.35 1.87 1.84
CA LEU A 4 20.66 0.64 2.55
C LEU A 4 19.59 0.25 3.56
N ASN A 5 18.83 1.22 4.06
CA ASN A 5 17.76 0.98 5.03
C ASN A 5 16.42 0.71 4.40
N LEU A 6 16.26 1.00 3.10
CA LEU A 6 14.97 0.85 2.43
C LEU A 6 14.45 -0.59 2.46
N ALA A 7 15.31 -1.56 2.23
CA ALA A 7 14.91 -2.97 2.26
C ALA A 7 14.47 -3.41 3.66
N LYS A 8 15.17 -2.94 4.69
CA LYS A 8 14.81 -3.24 6.08
C LYS A 8 13.51 -2.55 6.47
N ASP A 9 13.35 -1.31 6.06
CA ASP A 9 12.13 -0.54 6.34
C ASP A 9 10.93 -1.18 5.66
N LYS A 10 11.10 -1.63 4.42
CA LYS A 10 10.05 -2.33 3.69
C LYS A 10 9.67 -3.63 4.39
N GLN A 11 10.65 -4.38 4.88
CA GLN A 11 10.39 -5.63 5.59
C GLN A 11 9.67 -5.38 6.92
N LEU A 12 10.05 -4.32 7.64
CA LEU A 12 9.37 -3.91 8.86
C LEU A 12 7.90 -3.62 8.58
N LEU A 13 7.63 -2.90 7.50
CA LEU A 13 6.27 -2.56 7.10
C LEU A 13 5.46 -3.82 6.76
N LEU A 14 6.04 -4.72 5.98
CA LEU A 14 5.38 -5.97 5.60
C LEU A 14 5.06 -6.83 6.84
N ASP A 15 6.00 -6.93 7.77
CA ASP A 15 5.81 -7.71 8.99
C ASP A 15 4.69 -7.11 9.85
N ALA A 16 4.64 -5.79 9.94
CA ALA A 16 3.59 -5.10 10.69
C ALA A 16 2.21 -5.33 10.08
N PHE A 17 2.10 -5.24 8.75
CA PHE A 17 0.84 -5.53 8.05
C PHE A 17 0.41 -6.98 8.26
N ASN A 18 1.33 -7.92 8.18
CA ASN A 18 1.02 -9.33 8.39
C ASN A 18 0.52 -9.61 9.80
N LYS A 19 1.13 -8.99 10.80
CA LYS A 19 0.69 -9.13 12.19
C LYS A 19 -0.70 -8.54 12.39
N ALA A 20 -0.96 -7.36 11.85
CA ALA A 20 -2.27 -6.72 11.95
C ALA A 20 -3.35 -7.55 11.27
N LYS A 21 -3.03 -8.14 10.12
CA LYS A 21 -3.95 -9.01 9.39
C LYS A 21 -4.30 -10.25 10.21
N LYS A 22 -3.31 -10.91 10.81
CA LYS A 22 -3.52 -12.10 11.64
C LYS A 22 -4.35 -11.79 12.88
N ALA A 23 -4.14 -10.61 13.46
CA ALA A 23 -4.89 -10.17 14.64
C ALA A 23 -6.27 -9.62 14.30
N ARG A 24 -6.62 -9.52 13.01
CA ARG A 24 -7.88 -8.94 12.51
C ARG A 24 -8.03 -7.46 12.90
N GLU A 25 -6.90 -6.77 13.00
CA GLU A 25 -6.84 -5.35 13.37
C GLU A 25 -6.37 -4.47 12.21
N LEU A 26 -6.36 -5.00 11.00
CA LEU A 26 -5.80 -4.30 9.85
C LEU A 26 -6.48 -2.94 9.58
N PRO A 27 -7.82 -2.82 9.62
CA PRO A 27 -8.45 -1.51 9.41
C PRO A 27 -7.99 -0.47 10.42
N ASP A 28 -7.98 -0.82 11.70
CA ASP A 28 -7.53 0.10 12.75
C ASP A 28 -6.06 0.43 12.62
N PHE A 29 -5.25 -0.54 12.24
CA PHE A 29 -3.82 -0.36 12.01
C PHE A 29 -3.57 0.65 10.88
N ILE A 30 -4.31 0.56 9.79
CA ILE A 30 -4.20 1.50 8.67
C ILE A 30 -4.59 2.90 9.11
N ASP A 31 -5.69 3.04 9.85
CA ASP A 31 -6.14 4.34 10.34
C ASP A 31 -5.14 4.99 11.29
N ASP A 32 -4.47 4.19 12.12
CA ASP A 32 -3.47 4.69 13.06
C ASP A 32 -2.14 5.02 12.38
N LEU A 33 -1.78 4.28 11.34
CA LEU A 33 -0.49 4.42 10.67
C LEU A 33 -0.48 5.54 9.64
N LEU A 34 -1.58 5.72 8.91
CA LEU A 34 -1.65 6.61 7.75
C LEU A 34 -2.63 7.75 7.98
N THR A 35 -2.31 8.90 7.38
CA THR A 35 -3.28 10.00 7.29
C THR A 35 -4.34 9.70 6.23
N GLU A 36 -5.45 10.44 6.26
CA GLU A 36 -6.49 10.29 5.24
C GLU A 36 -5.95 10.56 3.84
N GLU A 37 -5.09 11.56 3.70
CA GLU A 37 -4.47 11.90 2.41
C GLU A 37 -3.58 10.76 1.91
N GLU A 38 -2.83 10.14 2.81
CA GLU A 38 -1.99 9.00 2.46
C GLU A 38 -2.82 7.78 2.04
N ILE A 39 -3.91 7.51 2.73
CA ILE A 39 -4.83 6.43 2.38
C ILE A 39 -5.39 6.66 0.98
N LEU A 40 -5.82 7.89 0.69
CA LEU A 40 -6.36 8.25 -0.61
C LEU A 40 -5.33 8.07 -1.72
N ASP A 41 -4.11 8.56 -1.50
CA ASP A 41 -3.02 8.45 -2.47
C ASP A 41 -2.67 7.00 -2.75
N LEU A 42 -2.51 6.19 -1.70
CA LEU A 42 -2.20 4.77 -1.84
C LEU A 42 -3.33 4.01 -2.54
N SER A 43 -4.58 4.37 -2.26
CA SER A 43 -5.74 3.76 -2.91
C SER A 43 -5.74 4.02 -4.41
N GLN A 44 -5.39 5.24 -4.81
CA GLN A 44 -5.25 5.59 -6.22
C GLN A 44 -4.17 4.77 -6.91
N ARG A 45 -3.02 4.65 -6.26
CA ARG A 45 -1.90 3.86 -6.78
C ARG A 45 -2.28 2.38 -6.91
N LEU A 46 -3.02 1.86 -5.95
CA LEU A 46 -3.49 0.46 -6.00
C LEU A 46 -4.45 0.23 -7.16
N LYS A 47 -5.34 1.17 -7.44
CA LYS A 47 -6.25 1.07 -8.58
C LYS A 47 -5.48 0.97 -9.89
N ILE A 48 -4.47 1.82 -10.05
CA ILE A 48 -3.62 1.81 -11.23
C ILE A 48 -2.84 0.49 -11.32
N ALA A 49 -2.26 0.03 -10.22
CA ALA A 49 -1.50 -1.21 -10.18
C ALA A 49 -2.36 -2.42 -10.55
N LYS A 50 -3.59 -2.47 -10.06
CA LYS A 50 -4.54 -3.56 -10.38
C LYS A 50 -4.86 -3.58 -11.86
N LEU A 51 -5.05 -2.42 -12.48
CA LEU A 51 -5.36 -2.33 -13.91
C LEU A 51 -4.16 -2.76 -14.75
N ILE A 52 -2.94 -2.39 -14.36
CA ILE A 52 -1.73 -2.82 -15.05
C ILE A 52 -1.58 -4.34 -14.98
N ILE A 53 -1.78 -4.92 -13.80
CA ILE A 53 -1.69 -6.37 -13.59
C ILE A 53 -2.75 -7.11 -14.42
N ALA A 54 -3.93 -6.51 -14.56
CA ALA A 54 -5.02 -7.07 -15.37
C ALA A 54 -4.81 -6.91 -16.88
N GLY A 55 -3.70 -6.27 -17.31
CA GLY A 55 -3.40 -6.08 -18.71
C GLY A 55 -4.16 -4.94 -19.38
N LYS A 56 -4.66 -4.00 -18.61
CA LYS A 56 -5.36 -2.84 -19.16
C LYS A 56 -4.39 -1.88 -19.81
N THR A 57 -4.84 -1.22 -20.89
CA THR A 57 -4.04 -0.19 -21.54
C THR A 57 -4.02 1.09 -20.71
N TYR A 58 -3.05 1.95 -20.98
CA TYR A 58 -2.96 3.23 -20.31
C TYR A 58 -4.22 4.08 -20.52
N ASP A 59 -4.81 4.03 -21.70
CA ASP A 59 -6.02 4.77 -22.00
C ASP A 59 -7.20 4.28 -21.13
N GLU A 60 -7.31 2.98 -20.93
CA GLU A 60 -8.34 2.41 -20.07
C GLU A 60 -8.15 2.84 -18.61
N ILE A 61 -6.91 2.96 -18.17
CA ILE A 61 -6.59 3.42 -16.82
C ILE A 61 -6.96 4.89 -16.64
N ALA A 62 -6.72 5.70 -17.67
CA ALA A 62 -6.98 7.15 -17.62
C ALA A 62 -8.48 7.50 -17.59
N GLU A 63 -9.31 6.60 -18.04
CA GLU A 63 -10.76 6.79 -17.95
C GLU A 63 -11.27 6.54 -16.54
#